data_c41a430c1b208646d72aaabe43da5e2c
#
_entry.id   c41a430c1b208646d72aaabe43da5e2c
#
_cell.length_a   1.000
_cell.length_b   1.000
_cell.length_c   1.000
_cell.angle_alpha   90.00
_cell.angle_beta   90.00
_cell.angle_gamma   90.00
#
_symmetry.space_group_name_H-M   'P 1'
#
loop_
_entity.id
_entity.type
_entity.pdbx_description
1 polymer ?
#
loop_
_entity_poly.entity_id
_entity_poly.type
_entity_poly.pdbx_seq_one_letter_code
_entity_poly.pdbx_strand_id
1 'polypeptide(L)'
;MNTTIFNRIAFSAMLVGFIGLTSCNKNDEPTPTPQEVQQHFTFVHYVDKSAYVGTFSDLTPQATDNKKAFEFGFGCYLFAKGNTVLVPEGKFGDKIHKFTRGAHGELIKAGTMTFEQMAQPGEINFVDEQRAYVALHGRGKIALINTSTLQKEDEIDLSSYAVQDNNPDPGCNVIRDGNMYVALNQLNSPHTSVPGTGAEVAIIDLKTKKTEVIKDNRTSVVGLFRHSDAFIDERGDIYFYSAGNNFNVADKEGFLRIRKGSDKWDSDYLFNLSKTTIKGIGKTGQYMIKSFYAGNGIVYSCVKVTDTEFGILKKDFQPVKIDIWNKTIEKLDLPMTDSNGSFAITRYKDFIVFGMICNNGTGYYTYNTKTGECSQKPIVTAIGVPSSLVAFE
;
A
#
# COMPACT_ATOMS: atom_id res chain seq x y z
N MET A 1 -11.14 -10.70 -69.95
CA MET A 1 -12.41 -10.83 -70.60
C MET A 1 -13.44 -10.08 -69.74
N ASN A 2 -13.94 -9.03 -70.33
CA ASN A 2 -15.19 -8.32 -70.15
C ASN A 2 -15.54 -7.76 -68.74
N THR A 3 -15.44 -6.50 -68.60
CA THR A 3 -16.25 -5.30 -69.04
C THR A 3 -17.47 -5.06 -68.17
N THR A 4 -17.41 -3.91 -67.43
CA THR A 4 -18.30 -2.72 -67.50
C THR A 4 -19.73 -2.92 -66.99
N ILE A 5 -20.37 -2.04 -66.22
CA ILE A 5 -20.91 -0.72 -66.61
C ILE A 5 -21.41 0.04 -65.37
N PHE A 6 -21.18 1.35 -65.41
CA PHE A 6 -21.79 2.45 -64.62
C PHE A 6 -23.34 2.46 -64.73
N ASN A 7 -24.05 2.90 -63.67
CA ASN A 7 -25.16 3.84 -63.90
C ASN A 7 -25.43 4.71 -62.69
N ARG A 8 -25.32 6.00 -62.93
CA ARG A 8 -25.87 7.10 -62.12
C ARG A 8 -27.33 7.30 -62.49
N ILE A 9 -28.25 7.47 -61.52
CA ILE A 9 -29.51 8.16 -61.76
C ILE A 9 -29.74 9.13 -60.58
N ALA A 10 -29.78 10.42 -60.93
CA ALA A 10 -30.31 11.49 -60.09
C ALA A 10 -31.79 11.74 -60.51
N PHE A 11 -32.61 12.21 -59.62
CA PHE A 11 -33.86 12.99 -59.78
C PHE A 11 -34.81 12.62 -58.61
N SER A 12 -35.57 13.40 -57.91
CA SER A 12 -35.96 14.82 -58.03
C SER A 12 -36.69 15.12 -56.70
N ALA A 13 -36.68 16.37 -56.33
CA ALA A 13 -37.45 16.91 -55.21
C ALA A 13 -38.95 16.75 -55.41
N MET A 14 -39.68 16.39 -54.35
CA MET A 14 -41.12 16.65 -54.24
C MET A 14 -41.42 17.19 -52.83
N LEU A 15 -41.71 18.47 -52.83
CA LEU A 15 -42.21 19.23 -51.68
C LEU A 15 -43.68 18.87 -51.49
N VAL A 16 -44.03 18.21 -50.39
CA VAL A 16 -45.41 18.10 -49.95
C VAL A 16 -45.50 18.64 -48.53
N GLY A 17 -46.06 19.83 -48.41
CA GLY A 17 -46.40 20.40 -47.12
C GLY A 17 -47.51 19.61 -46.44
N PHE A 18 -47.25 19.22 -45.19
CA PHE A 18 -48.29 18.79 -44.26
C PHE A 18 -48.26 19.72 -43.05
N ILE A 19 -49.32 20.54 -42.96
CA ILE A 19 -49.71 21.23 -41.74
C ILE A 19 -50.26 20.18 -40.80
N GLY A 20 -49.64 19.93 -39.68
CA GLY A 20 -50.09 18.92 -38.70
C GLY A 20 -49.68 19.28 -37.29
N LEU A 21 -50.52 20.06 -36.63
CA LEU A 21 -50.81 20.05 -35.17
C LEU A 21 -49.62 19.87 -34.22
N THR A 22 -49.17 20.98 -33.66
CA THR A 22 -48.38 21.06 -32.44
C THR A 22 -49.18 20.45 -31.28
N SER A 23 -48.86 19.21 -30.91
CA SER A 23 -49.16 18.68 -29.58
C SER A 23 -47.97 19.08 -28.67
N CYS A 24 -48.15 20.12 -27.89
CA CYS A 24 -47.27 20.40 -26.77
C CYS A 24 -47.43 19.33 -25.71
N ASN A 25 -46.58 18.30 -25.73
CA ASN A 25 -46.35 17.47 -24.54
C ASN A 25 -45.35 18.22 -23.66
N LYS A 26 -45.86 19.02 -22.75
CA LYS A 26 -45.10 19.48 -21.57
C LYS A 26 -44.90 18.25 -20.71
N ASN A 27 -43.66 17.77 -20.63
CA ASN A 27 -43.00 17.08 -19.52
C ASN A 27 -41.81 16.25 -20.01
N ASP A 28 -40.96 16.83 -20.84
CA ASP A 28 -39.58 16.39 -20.89
C ASP A 28 -38.76 17.28 -19.92
N GLU A 29 -38.89 17.04 -18.63
CA GLU A 29 -37.84 17.43 -17.71
C GLU A 29 -36.54 16.75 -18.19
N PRO A 30 -35.44 17.49 -18.41
CA PRO A 30 -34.18 16.88 -18.79
C PRO A 30 -33.86 15.88 -17.68
N THR A 31 -33.71 14.61 -18.02
CA THR A 31 -33.24 13.57 -17.10
C THR A 31 -31.95 14.13 -16.49
N PRO A 32 -31.86 14.31 -15.16
CA PRO A 32 -30.67 14.91 -14.55
C PRO A 32 -29.49 14.05 -14.96
N THR A 33 -28.50 14.68 -15.60
CA THR A 33 -27.23 14.05 -15.92
C THR A 33 -26.68 13.50 -14.59
N PRO A 34 -26.34 12.20 -14.51
CA PRO A 34 -25.79 11.64 -13.28
C PRO A 34 -24.64 12.51 -12.83
N GLN A 35 -24.76 13.12 -11.67
CA GLN A 35 -23.69 13.94 -11.12
C GLN A 35 -22.50 13.02 -10.88
N GLU A 36 -21.38 13.24 -11.58
CA GLU A 36 -20.19 12.42 -11.42
C GLU A 36 -19.65 12.61 -10.00
N VAL A 37 -19.66 11.51 -9.24
CA VAL A 37 -19.30 11.51 -7.81
C VAL A 37 -17.80 11.45 -7.67
N GLN A 38 -17.22 12.41 -6.92
CA GLN A 38 -15.79 12.45 -6.62
C GLN A 38 -15.33 11.17 -5.93
N GLN A 39 -14.26 10.56 -6.45
CA GLN A 39 -13.62 9.37 -5.88
C GLN A 39 -12.46 9.82 -4.98
N HIS A 40 -12.54 9.51 -3.69
CA HIS A 40 -11.52 9.87 -2.72
C HIS A 40 -10.58 8.73 -2.35
N PHE A 41 -10.92 7.50 -2.70
CA PHE A 41 -10.13 6.34 -2.35
C PHE A 41 -9.76 5.52 -3.57
N THR A 42 -8.53 5.01 -3.57
CA THR A 42 -8.08 3.93 -4.45
C THR A 42 -7.75 2.71 -3.60
N PHE A 43 -8.26 1.55 -4.02
CA PHE A 43 -8.09 0.29 -3.29
C PHE A 43 -7.45 -0.81 -4.12
N VAL A 44 -6.85 -1.79 -3.44
CA VAL A 44 -6.58 -3.12 -3.98
C VAL A 44 -7.38 -4.14 -3.16
N HIS A 45 -8.20 -4.93 -3.84
CA HIS A 45 -8.86 -6.09 -3.26
C HIS A 45 -8.32 -7.37 -3.87
N TYR A 46 -8.09 -8.39 -3.05
CA TYR A 46 -7.78 -9.72 -3.54
C TYR A 46 -9.03 -10.61 -3.54
N VAL A 47 -9.28 -11.24 -4.69
CA VAL A 47 -10.27 -12.29 -4.84
C VAL A 47 -9.56 -13.46 -5.49
N ASP A 48 -9.50 -14.59 -4.81
CA ASP A 48 -8.77 -15.78 -5.23
C ASP A 48 -7.29 -15.49 -5.56
N LYS A 49 -6.92 -15.53 -6.84
CA LYS A 49 -5.56 -15.30 -7.33
C LYS A 49 -5.41 -13.95 -8.04
N SER A 50 -6.43 -13.12 -8.06
CA SER A 50 -6.45 -11.82 -8.75
C SER A 50 -6.44 -10.66 -7.76
N ALA A 51 -5.82 -9.57 -8.16
CA ALA A 51 -5.89 -8.27 -7.52
C ALA A 51 -6.77 -7.34 -8.34
N TYR A 52 -7.71 -6.68 -7.71
CA TYR A 52 -8.60 -5.70 -8.33
C TYR A 52 -8.27 -4.30 -7.82
N VAL A 53 -7.87 -3.42 -8.72
CA VAL A 53 -7.54 -2.02 -8.42
C VAL A 53 -8.68 -1.13 -8.86
N GLY A 54 -9.32 -0.47 -7.91
CA GLY A 54 -10.51 0.36 -8.17
C GLY A 54 -10.58 1.57 -7.25
N THR A 55 -11.69 2.28 -7.33
CA THR A 55 -11.95 3.49 -6.53
C THR A 55 -13.31 3.43 -5.85
N PHE A 56 -13.46 4.18 -4.77
CA PHE A 56 -14.76 4.51 -4.19
C PHE A 56 -14.79 5.96 -3.68
N SER A 57 -16.02 6.49 -3.51
CA SER A 57 -16.20 7.92 -3.32
C SER A 57 -15.87 8.41 -1.92
N ASP A 58 -16.53 7.89 -0.88
CA ASP A 58 -16.50 8.49 0.44
C ASP A 58 -16.73 7.43 1.53
N LEU A 59 -16.57 7.82 2.80
CA LEU A 59 -16.88 7.01 3.99
C LEU A 59 -18.38 7.10 4.34
N THR A 60 -19.22 6.81 3.36
CA THR A 60 -20.67 6.66 3.52
C THR A 60 -21.09 5.21 3.28
N PRO A 61 -22.23 4.74 3.83
CA PRO A 61 -22.68 3.37 3.60
C PRO A 61 -22.82 3.03 2.11
N GLN A 62 -21.91 2.20 1.61
CA GLN A 62 -21.85 1.75 0.22
C GLN A 62 -21.16 0.40 0.13
N ALA A 63 -21.21 -0.21 -1.05
CA ALA A 63 -20.45 -1.40 -1.39
C ALA A 63 -19.46 -1.09 -2.52
N THR A 64 -18.22 -1.51 -2.37
CA THR A 64 -17.30 -1.57 -3.50
C THR A 64 -17.57 -2.85 -4.28
N ASP A 65 -17.75 -2.73 -5.58
CA ASP A 65 -17.72 -3.89 -6.48
C ASP A 65 -16.48 -3.81 -7.39
N ASN A 66 -16.04 -4.98 -7.86
CA ASN A 66 -14.85 -5.06 -8.71
C ASN A 66 -15.17 -4.89 -10.21
N LYS A 67 -16.44 -4.55 -10.59
CA LYS A 67 -16.89 -4.50 -11.98
C LYS A 67 -16.21 -3.42 -12.82
N LYS A 68 -15.83 -2.31 -12.18
CA LYS A 68 -15.10 -1.20 -12.81
C LYS A 68 -13.62 -1.17 -12.41
N ALA A 69 -13.15 -2.18 -11.68
CA ALA A 69 -11.78 -2.28 -11.25
C ALA A 69 -10.89 -2.89 -12.36
N PHE A 70 -9.62 -2.54 -12.33
CA PHE A 70 -8.60 -3.15 -13.18
C PHE A 70 -8.10 -4.43 -12.52
N GLU A 71 -8.08 -5.52 -13.27
CA GLU A 71 -7.62 -6.82 -12.80
C GLU A 71 -6.13 -7.02 -13.10
N PHE A 72 -5.40 -7.54 -12.10
CA PHE A 72 -3.98 -7.90 -12.15
C PHE A 72 -3.74 -9.23 -11.44
N GLY A 73 -2.51 -9.74 -11.54
CA GLY A 73 -2.07 -10.86 -10.74
C GLY A 73 -1.99 -10.53 -9.24
N PHE A 74 -1.92 -11.56 -8.42
CA PHE A 74 -1.79 -11.44 -6.97
C PHE A 74 -0.50 -10.71 -6.56
N GLY A 75 -0.56 -9.90 -5.50
CA GLY A 75 0.61 -9.23 -4.91
C GLY A 75 0.81 -7.78 -5.31
N CYS A 76 -0.23 -7.12 -5.82
CA CYS A 76 -0.20 -5.67 -6.12
C CYS A 76 -0.35 -4.82 -4.86
N TYR A 77 0.28 -3.64 -4.89
CA TYR A 77 0.19 -2.61 -3.84
C TYR A 77 -0.07 -1.24 -4.48
N LEU A 78 -0.37 -0.23 -3.66
CA LEU A 78 -0.61 1.14 -4.12
C LEU A 78 0.46 2.08 -3.58
N PHE A 79 1.02 2.89 -4.48
CA PHE A 79 1.86 4.03 -4.14
C PHE A 79 1.35 5.24 -4.91
N ALA A 80 1.15 6.35 -4.23
CA ALA A 80 0.58 7.53 -4.86
C ALA A 80 1.31 8.81 -4.46
N LYS A 81 1.40 9.74 -5.41
CA LYS A 81 1.83 11.12 -5.19
C LYS A 81 1.09 12.05 -6.16
N GLY A 82 0.39 13.05 -5.62
CA GLY A 82 -0.49 13.89 -6.43
C GLY A 82 -1.53 13.04 -7.18
N ASN A 83 -1.63 13.20 -8.48
CA ASN A 83 -2.55 12.42 -9.33
C ASN A 83 -1.94 11.13 -9.91
N THR A 84 -0.68 10.84 -9.60
CA THR A 84 -0.01 9.60 -10.06
C THR A 84 -0.24 8.47 -9.06
N VAL A 85 -0.72 7.33 -9.56
CA VAL A 85 -0.83 6.08 -8.80
C VAL A 85 -0.01 5.01 -9.52
N LEU A 86 0.93 4.41 -8.78
CA LEU A 86 1.76 3.31 -9.25
C LEU A 86 1.33 2.01 -8.56
N VAL A 87 1.16 0.97 -9.36
CA VAL A 87 0.70 -0.36 -8.92
C VAL A 87 1.75 -1.38 -9.33
N PRO A 88 2.74 -1.69 -8.46
CA PRO A 88 3.71 -2.73 -8.73
C PRO A 88 3.11 -4.12 -8.56
N GLU A 89 3.51 -5.05 -9.44
CA GLU A 89 3.27 -6.49 -9.30
C GLU A 89 4.34 -7.09 -8.38
N GLY A 90 4.21 -6.85 -7.07
CA GLY A 90 5.27 -7.12 -6.11
C GLY A 90 5.63 -8.59 -5.90
N LYS A 91 4.68 -9.53 -6.03
CA LYS A 91 4.94 -10.95 -5.79
C LYS A 91 5.11 -11.71 -7.11
N PHE A 92 6.35 -12.15 -7.39
CA PHE A 92 6.71 -12.88 -8.61
C PHE A 92 6.48 -12.11 -9.92
N GLY A 93 6.17 -10.81 -9.85
CA GLY A 93 5.97 -9.95 -11.01
C GLY A 93 7.22 -9.18 -11.42
N ASP A 94 7.10 -8.46 -12.51
CA ASP A 94 8.18 -7.65 -13.08
C ASP A 94 7.69 -6.28 -13.59
N LYS A 95 6.43 -5.91 -13.29
CA LYS A 95 5.81 -4.70 -13.85
C LYS A 95 5.39 -3.70 -12.79
N ILE A 96 5.33 -2.45 -13.22
CA ILE A 96 4.63 -1.37 -12.54
C ILE A 96 3.61 -0.78 -13.52
N HIS A 97 2.35 -0.78 -13.12
CA HIS A 97 1.27 -0.13 -13.86
C HIS A 97 1.08 1.27 -13.33
N LYS A 98 1.04 2.24 -14.22
CA LYS A 98 0.76 3.64 -13.90
C LYS A 98 -0.68 3.98 -14.22
N PHE A 99 -1.31 4.65 -13.29
CA PHE A 99 -2.58 5.33 -13.46
C PHE A 99 -2.42 6.82 -13.17
N THR A 100 -3.25 7.61 -13.81
CA THR A 100 -3.49 9.01 -13.47
C THR A 100 -4.90 9.13 -12.94
N ARG A 101 -5.10 9.91 -11.89
CA ARG A 101 -6.45 10.24 -11.42
C ARG A 101 -7.03 11.34 -12.30
N GLY A 102 -8.23 11.09 -12.83
CA GLY A 102 -8.99 12.03 -13.61
C GLY A 102 -9.65 13.12 -12.76
N ALA A 103 -10.50 13.93 -13.39
CA ALA A 103 -11.14 15.08 -12.76
C ALA A 103 -12.04 14.72 -11.57
N HIS A 104 -12.63 13.53 -11.59
CA HIS A 104 -13.49 13.02 -10.51
C HIS A 104 -12.79 11.93 -9.68
N GLY A 105 -11.46 11.81 -9.78
CA GLY A 105 -10.67 10.86 -9.03
C GLY A 105 -10.72 9.42 -9.56
N GLU A 106 -11.37 9.17 -10.68
CA GLU A 106 -11.36 7.89 -11.39
C GLU A 106 -9.95 7.54 -11.87
N LEU A 107 -9.64 6.24 -11.97
CA LEU A 107 -8.35 5.77 -12.45
C LEU A 107 -8.34 5.68 -13.98
N ILE A 108 -7.39 6.36 -14.60
CA ILE A 108 -7.10 6.31 -16.04
C ILE A 108 -5.77 5.61 -16.22
N LYS A 109 -5.75 4.44 -16.90
CA LYS A 109 -4.51 3.71 -17.15
C LYS A 109 -3.60 4.52 -18.05
N ALA A 110 -2.38 4.84 -17.58
CA ALA A 110 -1.44 5.72 -18.26
C ALA A 110 -0.20 5.00 -18.82
N GLY A 111 -0.04 3.70 -18.51
CA GLY A 111 1.04 2.91 -19.06
C GLY A 111 1.49 1.78 -18.15
N THR A 112 2.51 1.06 -18.61
CA THR A 112 3.14 -0.03 -17.86
C THR A 112 4.64 0.00 -18.12
N MET A 113 5.42 -0.09 -17.06
CA MET A 113 6.86 -0.30 -17.11
C MET A 113 7.15 -1.76 -16.77
N THR A 114 8.10 -2.37 -17.51
CA THR A 114 8.54 -3.76 -17.27
C THR A 114 10.03 -3.75 -16.91
N PHE A 115 10.38 -4.47 -15.85
CA PHE A 115 11.76 -4.75 -15.43
C PHE A 115 12.21 -6.13 -15.94
N GLU A 116 13.38 -6.57 -15.53
CA GLU A 116 13.83 -7.95 -15.71
C GLU A 116 12.85 -8.93 -15.05
N GLN A 117 12.76 -10.11 -15.61
CA GLN A 117 11.89 -11.17 -15.11
C GLN A 117 12.13 -11.42 -13.60
N MET A 118 11.07 -11.58 -12.82
CA MET A 118 11.13 -11.81 -11.37
C MET A 118 11.79 -10.66 -10.58
N ALA A 119 11.78 -9.45 -11.10
CA ALA A 119 12.33 -8.29 -10.38
C ALA A 119 11.56 -7.98 -9.07
N GLN A 120 10.30 -8.35 -8.99
CA GLN A 120 9.44 -8.13 -7.82
C GLN A 120 9.50 -6.68 -7.34
N PRO A 121 9.12 -5.70 -8.18
CA PRO A 121 9.09 -4.29 -7.76
C PRO A 121 8.19 -4.16 -6.53
N GLY A 122 8.73 -3.57 -5.49
CA GLY A 122 8.07 -3.53 -4.18
C GLY A 122 7.89 -2.12 -3.67
N GLU A 123 8.72 -1.71 -2.70
CA GLU A 123 8.67 -0.38 -2.13
C GLU A 123 8.99 0.71 -3.16
N ILE A 124 8.15 1.76 -3.19
CA ILE A 124 8.32 2.90 -4.09
C ILE A 124 8.37 4.19 -3.27
N ASN A 125 9.48 4.92 -3.37
CA ASN A 125 9.65 6.23 -2.76
C ASN A 125 9.74 7.33 -3.83
N PHE A 126 8.73 8.18 -3.89
CA PHE A 126 8.74 9.33 -4.78
C PHE A 126 9.75 10.39 -4.29
N VAL A 127 10.68 10.76 -5.16
CA VAL A 127 11.59 11.88 -4.96
C VAL A 127 10.84 13.19 -5.21
N ASP A 128 10.15 13.24 -6.34
CA ASP A 128 9.29 14.34 -6.79
C ASP A 128 8.09 13.77 -7.57
N GLU A 129 7.35 14.59 -8.30
CA GLU A 129 6.20 14.12 -9.10
C GLU A 129 6.60 13.27 -10.31
N GLN A 130 7.85 13.39 -10.76
CA GLN A 130 8.34 12.76 -12.00
C GLN A 130 9.30 11.62 -11.74
N ARG A 131 9.86 11.47 -10.53
CA ARG A 131 10.87 10.46 -10.22
C ARG A 131 10.55 9.70 -8.94
N ALA A 132 10.83 8.42 -8.97
CA ALA A 132 10.69 7.56 -7.82
C ALA A 132 11.81 6.50 -7.79
N TYR A 133 12.25 6.14 -6.59
CA TYR A 133 13.06 4.96 -6.37
C TYR A 133 12.16 3.74 -6.14
N VAL A 134 12.54 2.62 -6.72
CA VAL A 134 11.82 1.34 -6.65
C VAL A 134 12.77 0.26 -6.16
N ALA A 135 12.44 -0.39 -5.06
CA ALA A 135 13.13 -1.59 -4.63
C ALA A 135 12.75 -2.77 -5.53
N LEU A 136 13.73 -3.35 -6.22
CA LEU A 136 13.61 -4.56 -7.00
C LEU A 136 14.00 -5.74 -6.11
N HIS A 137 13.07 -6.15 -5.25
CA HIS A 137 13.29 -7.12 -4.18
C HIS A 137 13.88 -8.45 -4.69
N GLY A 138 13.40 -8.95 -5.84
CA GLY A 138 13.88 -10.22 -6.42
C GLY A 138 15.21 -10.10 -7.17
N ARG A 139 15.85 -8.91 -7.18
CA ARG A 139 17.11 -8.67 -7.91
C ARG A 139 18.19 -7.98 -7.10
N GLY A 140 17.92 -7.69 -5.83
CA GLY A 140 18.91 -7.02 -4.98
C GLY A 140 19.27 -5.60 -5.42
N LYS A 141 18.33 -4.88 -6.05
CA LYS A 141 18.62 -3.60 -6.69
C LYS A 141 17.62 -2.52 -6.30
N ILE A 142 18.03 -1.27 -6.44
CA ILE A 142 17.14 -0.10 -6.35
C ILE A 142 17.19 0.62 -7.70
N ALA A 143 16.06 0.72 -8.39
CA ALA A 143 15.94 1.45 -9.64
C ALA A 143 15.44 2.88 -9.40
N LEU A 144 16.04 3.87 -10.05
CA LEU A 144 15.46 5.20 -10.21
C LEU A 144 14.65 5.22 -11.50
N ILE A 145 13.38 5.55 -11.42
CA ILE A 145 12.47 5.62 -12.56
C ILE A 145 11.92 7.02 -12.78
N ASN A 146 11.68 7.36 -14.03
CA ASN A 146 10.87 8.50 -14.41
C ASN A 146 9.42 8.05 -14.50
N THR A 147 8.57 8.60 -13.63
CA THR A 147 7.14 8.25 -13.55
C THR A 147 6.33 8.79 -14.71
N SER A 148 6.83 9.82 -15.42
CA SER A 148 6.14 10.39 -16.59
C SER A 148 6.39 9.58 -17.86
N THR A 149 7.66 9.21 -18.12
CA THR A 149 8.07 8.47 -19.31
C THR A 149 8.03 6.95 -19.13
N LEU A 150 7.94 6.46 -17.88
CA LEU A 150 8.03 5.05 -17.49
C LEU A 150 9.36 4.42 -17.94
N GLN A 151 10.46 5.15 -17.81
CA GLN A 151 11.81 4.69 -18.12
C GLN A 151 12.64 4.58 -16.84
N LYS A 152 13.52 3.57 -16.79
CA LYS A 152 14.57 3.47 -15.79
C LYS A 152 15.66 4.49 -16.14
N GLU A 153 15.97 5.40 -15.21
CA GLU A 153 17.01 6.42 -15.37
C GLU A 153 18.36 5.97 -14.79
N ASP A 154 18.30 5.20 -13.69
CA ASP A 154 19.48 4.77 -12.98
C ASP A 154 19.22 3.51 -12.15
N GLU A 155 20.29 2.89 -11.63
CA GLU A 155 20.20 1.68 -10.81
C GLU A 155 21.33 1.63 -9.78
N ILE A 156 21.02 1.14 -8.59
CA ILE A 156 21.97 0.87 -7.52
C ILE A 156 21.94 -0.64 -7.26
N ASP A 157 23.07 -1.30 -7.44
CA ASP A 157 23.23 -2.74 -7.21
C ASP A 157 23.66 -2.98 -5.76
N LEU A 158 22.91 -3.79 -5.02
CA LEU A 158 23.17 -4.17 -3.64
C LEU A 158 23.64 -5.63 -3.50
N SER A 159 23.84 -6.35 -4.61
CA SER A 159 24.17 -7.78 -4.60
C SER A 159 25.45 -8.11 -3.79
N SER A 160 26.43 -7.19 -3.74
CA SER A 160 27.64 -7.35 -2.95
C SER A 160 27.42 -7.37 -1.43
N TYR A 161 26.23 -7.01 -0.97
CA TYR A 161 25.83 -7.04 0.45
C TYR A 161 25.00 -8.28 0.80
N ALA A 162 24.77 -9.18 -0.14
CA ALA A 162 24.09 -10.44 0.10
C ALA A 162 24.92 -11.40 0.97
N VAL A 163 24.27 -12.13 1.86
CA VAL A 163 24.93 -13.03 2.81
C VAL A 163 25.03 -14.47 2.28
N GLN A 164 24.01 -14.95 1.57
CA GLN A 164 23.95 -16.36 1.18
C GLN A 164 23.90 -16.57 -0.33
N ASP A 165 23.13 -15.75 -1.04
CA ASP A 165 23.01 -15.75 -2.49
C ASP A 165 23.48 -14.39 -3.07
N ASN A 166 23.08 -14.02 -4.26
CA ASN A 166 23.43 -12.73 -4.85
C ASN A 166 22.33 -11.68 -4.64
N ASN A 167 21.41 -11.90 -3.70
CA ASN A 167 20.27 -11.03 -3.47
C ASN A 167 20.09 -10.73 -1.97
N PRO A 168 20.35 -9.50 -1.49
CA PRO A 168 20.10 -9.11 -0.11
C PRO A 168 18.61 -8.84 0.18
N ASP A 169 17.70 -9.02 -0.79
CA ASP A 169 16.25 -8.81 -0.68
C ASP A 169 15.90 -7.42 -0.14
N PRO A 170 16.17 -6.33 -0.90
CA PRO A 170 15.85 -4.97 -0.45
C PRO A 170 14.35 -4.81 -0.19
N GLY A 171 14.02 -4.44 1.04
CA GLY A 171 12.65 -4.27 1.55
C GLY A 171 12.25 -2.80 1.66
N CYS A 172 11.57 -2.46 2.78
CA CYS A 172 11.18 -1.10 3.09
C CYS A 172 12.36 -0.15 3.06
N ASN A 173 12.13 1.05 2.57
CA ASN A 173 13.16 2.08 2.57
C ASN A 173 12.57 3.47 2.81
N VAL A 174 13.39 4.38 3.30
CA VAL A 174 13.06 5.79 3.49
C VAL A 174 14.24 6.66 3.06
N ILE A 175 13.96 7.91 2.69
CA ILE A 175 14.98 8.88 2.27
C ILE A 175 15.03 10.02 3.30
N ARG A 176 16.24 10.29 3.82
CA ARG A 176 16.52 11.39 4.75
C ARG A 176 17.81 12.06 4.38
N ASP A 177 17.81 13.37 4.24
CA ASP A 177 19.00 14.23 4.06
C ASP A 177 19.93 13.76 2.92
N GLY A 178 19.35 13.29 1.79
CA GLY A 178 20.08 12.81 0.61
C GLY A 178 20.57 11.37 0.70
N ASN A 179 20.35 10.68 1.83
CA ASN A 179 20.62 9.27 2.01
C ASN A 179 19.33 8.45 1.93
N MET A 180 19.40 7.27 1.31
CA MET A 180 18.37 6.26 1.36
C MET A 180 18.76 5.17 2.36
N TYR A 181 17.83 4.81 3.23
CA TYR A 181 17.97 3.76 4.25
C TYR A 181 17.11 2.58 3.80
N VAL A 182 17.73 1.48 3.40
CA VAL A 182 17.06 0.31 2.80
C VAL A 182 17.25 -0.90 3.71
N ALA A 183 16.14 -1.50 4.14
CA ALA A 183 16.18 -2.78 4.84
C ALA A 183 16.69 -3.89 3.92
N LEU A 184 17.66 -4.68 4.37
CA LEU A 184 18.17 -5.86 3.69
C LEU A 184 17.62 -7.10 4.39
N ASN A 185 16.70 -7.81 3.76
CA ASN A 185 15.96 -8.89 4.42
C ASN A 185 16.71 -10.21 4.45
N GLN A 186 17.70 -10.43 3.57
CA GLN A 186 18.57 -11.60 3.53
C GLN A 186 17.78 -12.92 3.61
N LEU A 187 16.81 -13.11 2.72
CA LEU A 187 15.87 -14.23 2.81
C LEU A 187 16.46 -15.51 2.22
N ASN A 188 16.32 -16.63 2.94
CA ASN A 188 16.60 -17.97 2.42
C ASN A 188 15.31 -18.72 2.03
N SER A 189 14.16 -18.24 2.45
CA SER A 189 12.83 -18.70 2.07
C SER A 189 11.81 -17.59 2.33
N PRO A 190 10.58 -17.68 1.81
CA PRO A 190 9.57 -16.66 2.08
C PRO A 190 9.40 -16.41 3.59
N HIS A 191 9.58 -15.14 3.99
CA HIS A 191 9.45 -14.65 5.37
C HIS A 191 10.49 -15.16 6.38
N THR A 192 11.54 -15.84 5.93
CA THR A 192 12.60 -16.37 6.79
C THR A 192 13.95 -15.87 6.35
N SER A 193 14.62 -15.10 7.17
CA SER A 193 15.98 -14.62 6.90
C SER A 193 17.03 -15.68 7.21
N VAL A 194 18.20 -15.54 6.60
CA VAL A 194 19.37 -16.38 6.87
C VAL A 194 19.69 -16.34 8.36
N PRO A 195 19.92 -17.50 9.01
CA PRO A 195 20.26 -17.54 10.42
C PRO A 195 21.48 -16.65 10.77
N GLY A 196 21.36 -15.89 11.86
CA GLY A 196 22.41 -14.98 12.32
C GLY A 196 22.37 -13.59 11.68
N THR A 197 21.50 -13.34 10.72
CA THR A 197 21.19 -11.97 10.27
C THR A 197 20.23 -11.31 11.27
N GLY A 198 20.47 -10.04 11.56
CA GLY A 198 19.58 -9.21 12.38
C GLY A 198 18.90 -8.13 11.53
N ALA A 199 18.61 -7.00 12.15
CA ALA A 199 18.20 -5.80 11.45
C ALA A 199 19.37 -5.23 10.65
N GLU A 200 19.42 -5.47 9.36
CA GLU A 200 20.42 -4.91 8.45
C GLU A 200 19.78 -3.81 7.60
N VAL A 201 20.43 -2.64 7.55
CA VAL A 201 20.01 -1.50 6.75
C VAL A 201 21.20 -0.97 5.95
N ALA A 202 21.06 -0.93 4.63
CA ALA A 202 21.98 -0.23 3.74
C ALA A 202 21.68 1.27 3.78
N ILE A 203 22.69 2.09 4.01
CA ILE A 203 22.64 3.54 3.94
C ILE A 203 23.37 3.95 2.66
N ILE A 204 22.63 4.50 1.73
CA ILE A 204 23.08 4.81 0.38
C ILE A 204 23.07 6.34 0.20
N ASP A 205 24.23 6.95 0.02
CA ASP A 205 24.33 8.32 -0.46
C ASP A 205 23.83 8.39 -1.91
N LEU A 206 22.70 9.05 -2.12
CA LEU A 206 22.02 9.08 -3.43
C LEU A 206 22.78 9.85 -4.50
N LYS A 207 23.74 10.70 -4.11
CA LYS A 207 24.59 11.46 -5.04
C LYS A 207 25.79 10.66 -5.50
N THR A 208 26.47 9.98 -4.57
CA THR A 208 27.73 9.27 -4.83
C THR A 208 27.54 7.77 -5.01
N LYS A 209 26.38 7.23 -4.63
CA LYS A 209 26.05 5.80 -4.53
C LYS A 209 26.90 5.02 -3.54
N LYS A 210 27.71 5.71 -2.74
CA LYS A 210 28.45 5.06 -1.66
C LYS A 210 27.45 4.44 -0.70
N THR A 211 27.67 3.16 -0.38
CA THR A 211 26.77 2.39 0.47
C THR A 211 27.53 1.85 1.67
N GLU A 212 26.94 1.97 2.84
CA GLU A 212 27.38 1.38 4.10
C GLU A 212 26.25 0.54 4.68
N VAL A 213 26.56 -0.56 5.38
CA VAL A 213 25.53 -1.39 6.03
C VAL A 213 25.69 -1.33 7.53
N ILE A 214 24.60 -1.01 8.21
CA ILE A 214 24.52 -1.06 9.68
C ILE A 214 23.71 -2.27 10.12
N LYS A 215 24.09 -2.88 11.24
CA LYS A 215 23.48 -4.09 11.76
C LYS A 215 23.13 -3.98 13.23
N ASP A 216 21.99 -4.56 13.62
CA ASP A 216 21.56 -4.72 15.02
C ASP A 216 20.94 -6.11 15.22
N ASN A 217 21.37 -6.79 16.27
CA ASN A 217 20.91 -8.15 16.58
C ASN A 217 19.84 -8.20 17.67
N ARG A 218 19.38 -7.04 18.17
CA ARG A 218 18.28 -6.97 19.15
C ARG A 218 16.93 -7.36 18.57
N THR A 219 16.78 -7.20 17.23
CA THR A 219 15.64 -7.74 16.50
C THR A 219 16.09 -8.69 15.39
N SER A 220 15.14 -9.39 14.78
CA SER A 220 15.35 -10.09 13.51
C SER A 220 15.28 -9.09 12.35
N VAL A 221 15.09 -9.60 11.13
CA VAL A 221 14.91 -8.79 9.92
C VAL A 221 13.87 -7.68 10.11
N VAL A 222 14.20 -6.49 9.63
CA VAL A 222 13.32 -5.31 9.66
C VAL A 222 12.78 -5.00 8.27
N GLY A 223 11.64 -4.30 8.20
CA GLY A 223 11.10 -3.81 6.93
C GLY A 223 10.75 -4.91 5.94
N LEU A 224 10.36 -6.09 6.41
CA LEU A 224 10.03 -7.24 5.58
C LEU A 224 8.75 -7.02 4.77
N PHE A 225 7.75 -6.44 5.40
CA PHE A 225 6.51 -6.09 4.72
C PHE A 225 6.64 -4.72 4.08
N ARG A 226 6.54 -4.72 2.78
CA ARG A 226 6.67 -3.54 1.94
C ARG A 226 5.65 -2.50 2.34
N HIS A 227 6.08 -1.25 2.35
CA HIS A 227 5.25 -0.07 2.56
C HIS A 227 4.63 0.01 3.94
N SER A 228 5.34 0.63 4.85
CA SER A 228 4.95 1.05 6.18
C SER A 228 5.71 0.47 7.38
N ASP A 229 6.62 -0.49 7.17
CA ASP A 229 7.47 -0.98 8.25
C ASP A 229 8.70 -0.09 8.50
N ALA A 230 8.85 0.97 7.69
CA ALA A 230 9.83 2.03 7.89
C ALA A 230 9.18 3.40 7.66
N PHE A 231 9.49 4.38 8.51
CA PHE A 231 9.01 5.75 8.39
C PHE A 231 9.97 6.73 9.11
N ILE A 232 9.78 8.01 8.82
CA ILE A 232 10.49 9.12 9.47
C ILE A 232 9.48 9.91 10.27
N ASP A 233 9.79 10.19 11.54
CA ASP A 233 8.94 11.05 12.37
C ASP A 233 9.27 12.54 12.19
N GLU A 234 8.48 13.41 12.82
CA GLU A 234 8.64 14.87 12.75
C GLU A 234 9.94 15.37 13.43
N ARG A 235 10.57 14.53 14.25
CA ARG A 235 11.88 14.80 14.87
C ARG A 235 13.03 14.48 13.91
N GLY A 236 12.70 13.81 12.78
CA GLY A 236 13.65 13.33 11.79
C GLY A 236 14.30 12.00 12.17
N ASP A 237 13.78 11.30 13.17
CA ASP A 237 14.23 9.95 13.53
C ASP A 237 13.59 8.94 12.56
N ILE A 238 14.39 7.95 12.14
CA ILE A 238 13.92 6.84 11.30
C ILE A 238 13.60 5.66 12.19
N TYR A 239 12.45 5.05 11.94
CA TYR A 239 12.02 3.83 12.61
C TYR A 239 11.89 2.69 11.60
N PHE A 240 12.33 1.50 12.01
CA PHE A 240 12.11 0.25 11.31
C PHE A 240 11.46 -0.75 12.26
N TYR A 241 10.49 -1.49 11.76
CA TYR A 241 9.82 -2.55 12.50
C TYR A 241 10.26 -3.93 12.02
N SER A 242 10.41 -4.84 13.00
CA SER A 242 10.61 -6.28 12.79
C SER A 242 9.42 -7.04 13.38
N ALA A 243 8.79 -7.90 12.58
CA ALA A 243 7.77 -8.84 13.05
C ALA A 243 8.36 -10.13 13.64
N GLY A 244 9.67 -10.17 13.85
CA GLY A 244 10.39 -11.40 14.16
C GLY A 244 10.67 -12.23 12.90
N ASN A 245 11.50 -13.27 13.04
CA ASN A 245 11.81 -14.16 11.94
C ASN A 245 10.66 -15.18 11.75
N ASN A 246 10.10 -15.23 10.55
CA ASN A 246 8.95 -16.08 10.20
C ASN A 246 7.74 -15.94 11.15
N PHE A 247 7.51 -14.74 11.69
CA PHE A 247 6.42 -14.42 12.66
C PHE A 247 6.45 -15.24 13.95
N ASN A 248 7.55 -15.88 14.27
CA ASN A 248 7.61 -16.94 15.29
C ASN A 248 8.43 -16.52 16.51
N VAL A 249 8.96 -15.32 16.55
CA VAL A 249 9.91 -14.92 17.58
C VAL A 249 9.47 -13.66 18.28
N ALA A 250 8.70 -13.83 19.34
CA ALA A 250 8.18 -12.73 20.14
C ALA A 250 9.28 -11.91 20.85
N ASP A 251 10.47 -12.44 21.09
CA ASP A 251 11.61 -11.76 21.72
C ASP A 251 12.51 -11.02 20.74
N LYS A 252 12.35 -11.29 19.42
CA LYS A 252 13.12 -10.66 18.33
C LYS A 252 12.28 -9.70 17.50
N GLU A 253 11.07 -9.43 17.91
CA GLU A 253 10.15 -8.45 17.35
C GLU A 253 10.42 -7.07 17.95
N GLY A 254 10.10 -6.00 17.21
CA GLY A 254 10.08 -4.64 17.76
C GLY A 254 10.49 -3.55 16.79
N PHE A 255 10.31 -2.31 17.24
CA PHE A 255 10.83 -1.13 16.56
C PHE A 255 12.26 -0.83 17.00
N LEU A 256 13.11 -0.60 16.02
CA LEU A 256 14.42 0.02 16.15
C LEU A 256 14.39 1.44 15.60
N ARG A 257 15.34 2.27 16.04
CA ARG A 257 15.44 3.68 15.66
C ARG A 257 16.85 4.05 15.18
N ILE A 258 16.91 4.95 14.20
CA ILE A 258 18.11 5.69 13.82
C ILE A 258 17.82 7.16 14.08
N ARG A 259 18.52 7.79 15.02
CA ARG A 259 18.31 9.20 15.39
C ARG A 259 18.64 10.14 14.24
N LYS A 260 17.97 11.29 14.19
CA LYS A 260 18.35 12.39 13.29
C LYS A 260 19.85 12.75 13.51
N GLY A 261 20.55 12.97 12.42
CA GLY A 261 21.99 13.28 12.43
C GLY A 261 22.90 12.10 12.79
N SER A 262 22.36 10.87 12.82
CA SER A 262 23.12 9.64 13.03
C SER A 262 22.87 8.66 11.89
N ASP A 263 23.90 7.90 11.53
CA ASP A 263 23.84 6.77 10.60
C ASP A 263 24.13 5.45 11.35
N LYS A 264 23.72 5.37 12.62
CA LYS A 264 23.84 4.19 13.47
C LYS A 264 22.54 3.89 14.17
N TRP A 265 22.32 2.61 14.46
CA TRP A 265 21.22 2.20 15.32
C TRP A 265 21.35 2.86 16.71
N ASP A 266 20.25 3.37 17.23
CA ASP A 266 20.16 3.91 18.58
C ASP A 266 20.16 2.75 19.59
N SER A 267 21.25 2.62 20.36
CA SER A 267 21.41 1.57 21.38
C SER A 267 20.35 1.64 22.49
N ASP A 268 19.83 2.84 22.76
CA ASP A 268 18.89 3.10 23.88
C ASP A 268 17.44 2.91 23.47
N TYR A 269 17.17 2.67 22.18
CA TYR A 269 15.83 2.50 21.68
C TYR A 269 15.58 1.09 21.16
N LEU A 270 14.69 0.40 21.84
CA LEU A 270 14.00 -0.81 21.37
C LEU A 270 12.60 -0.77 21.96
N PHE A 271 11.58 -1.02 21.15
CA PHE A 271 10.20 -1.08 21.60
C PHE A 271 9.53 -2.35 21.08
N ASN A 272 9.35 -3.33 21.99
CA ASN A 272 8.73 -4.62 21.69
C ASN A 272 7.23 -4.58 22.02
N LEU A 273 6.39 -4.91 21.04
CA LEU A 273 4.95 -5.09 21.24
C LEU A 273 4.70 -6.35 22.10
N SER A 274 5.53 -7.37 21.90
CA SER A 274 5.49 -8.65 22.62
C SER A 274 5.87 -8.55 24.11
N LYS A 275 6.47 -7.44 24.53
CA LYS A 275 6.85 -7.17 25.92
C LYS A 275 6.06 -6.02 26.56
N THR A 276 5.13 -5.43 25.80
CA THR A 276 4.35 -4.27 26.26
C THR A 276 2.88 -4.65 26.41
N THR A 277 2.34 -4.42 27.62
CA THR A 277 0.93 -4.65 27.89
C THR A 277 0.04 -3.70 27.08
N ILE A 278 -0.93 -4.23 26.37
CA ILE A 278 -1.90 -3.46 25.60
C ILE A 278 -2.97 -2.94 26.57
N LYS A 279 -3.03 -1.63 26.73
CA LYS A 279 -4.11 -0.98 27.52
C LYS A 279 -5.47 -1.31 26.90
N GLY A 280 -6.42 -1.71 27.75
CA GLY A 280 -7.75 -2.16 27.35
C GLY A 280 -7.86 -3.65 27.04
N ILE A 281 -6.73 -4.40 27.01
CA ILE A 281 -6.71 -5.86 26.92
C ILE A 281 -6.12 -6.48 28.18
N GLY A 282 -5.10 -5.85 28.78
CA GLY A 282 -4.43 -6.35 29.99
C GLY A 282 -3.39 -7.45 29.77
N LYS A 283 -3.03 -7.73 28.50
CA LYS A 283 -1.95 -8.67 28.10
C LYS A 283 -1.12 -8.07 26.98
N THR A 284 0.03 -8.69 26.71
CA THR A 284 0.91 -8.29 25.59
C THR A 284 0.33 -8.76 24.25
N GLY A 285 0.78 -8.12 23.15
CA GLY A 285 0.63 -8.64 21.81
C GLY A 285 1.74 -9.62 21.45
N GLN A 286 1.80 -10.03 20.20
CA GLN A 286 2.91 -10.80 19.64
C GLN A 286 3.66 -9.96 18.59
N TYR A 287 3.02 -9.68 17.48
CA TYR A 287 3.57 -8.88 16.39
C TYR A 287 2.44 -8.19 15.61
N MET A 288 2.81 -7.23 14.78
CA MET A 288 1.95 -6.66 13.74
C MET A 288 2.48 -7.02 12.36
N ILE A 289 1.63 -6.94 11.34
CA ILE A 289 2.01 -7.24 9.96
C ILE A 289 2.31 -5.94 9.20
N LYS A 290 1.47 -4.94 9.36
CA LYS A 290 1.58 -3.64 8.69
C LYS A 290 1.26 -2.51 9.64
N SER A 291 1.94 -1.38 9.45
CA SER A 291 1.70 -0.18 10.23
C SER A 291 1.32 1.00 9.35
N PHE A 292 0.69 1.99 9.94
CA PHE A 292 0.43 3.29 9.36
C PHE A 292 0.89 4.36 10.35
N TYR A 293 1.97 5.08 10.01
CA TYR A 293 2.42 6.22 10.80
C TYR A 293 1.51 7.42 10.54
N ALA A 294 0.84 7.90 11.57
CA ALA A 294 -0.16 8.97 11.50
C ALA A 294 0.36 10.34 11.95
N GLY A 295 1.65 10.43 12.27
CA GLY A 295 2.27 11.64 12.84
C GLY A 295 2.26 11.68 14.37
N ASN A 296 3.05 12.60 14.93
CA ASN A 296 3.17 12.83 16.38
C ASN A 296 3.53 11.58 17.21
N GLY A 297 4.38 10.69 16.64
CA GLY A 297 4.77 9.45 17.28
C GLY A 297 3.68 8.36 17.29
N ILE A 298 2.59 8.57 16.59
CA ILE A 298 1.45 7.63 16.60
C ILE A 298 1.47 6.74 15.35
N VAL A 299 1.42 5.44 15.60
CA VAL A 299 1.27 4.38 14.60
C VAL A 299 -0.06 3.67 14.85
N TYR A 300 -0.80 3.37 13.79
CA TYR A 300 -1.97 2.50 13.81
C TYR A 300 -1.65 1.17 13.13
N SER A 301 -2.11 0.08 13.73
CA SER A 301 -1.88 -1.28 13.22
C SER A 301 -2.93 -2.25 13.75
N CYS A 302 -2.84 -3.49 13.29
CA CYS A 302 -3.51 -4.64 13.91
C CYS A 302 -2.44 -5.58 14.48
N VAL A 303 -2.52 -5.84 15.79
CA VAL A 303 -1.55 -6.67 16.52
C VAL A 303 -2.16 -8.02 16.85
N LYS A 304 -1.43 -9.10 16.57
CA LYS A 304 -1.82 -10.45 16.99
C LYS A 304 -1.82 -10.56 18.52
N VAL A 305 -2.94 -10.97 19.12
CA VAL A 305 -3.13 -10.95 20.57
C VAL A 305 -3.37 -12.32 21.21
N THR A 306 -3.28 -13.38 20.41
CA THR A 306 -3.43 -14.77 20.88
C THR A 306 -2.10 -15.53 20.78
N ASP A 307 -1.90 -16.51 21.65
CA ASP A 307 -0.74 -17.39 21.65
C ASP A 307 -0.89 -18.60 20.73
N THR A 308 -1.97 -18.62 19.94
CA THR A 308 -2.22 -19.69 18.98
C THR A 308 -1.28 -19.58 17.78
N GLU A 309 -1.00 -20.72 17.14
CA GLU A 309 -0.28 -20.73 15.87
C GLU A 309 -0.91 -19.79 14.85
N PHE A 310 -0.09 -19.29 13.93
CA PHE A 310 -0.55 -18.46 12.84
C PHE A 310 -1.63 -19.17 12.02
N GLY A 311 -2.79 -18.55 11.91
CA GLY A 311 -3.90 -19.03 11.09
C GLY A 311 -4.51 -17.91 10.29
N ILE A 312 -4.42 -17.99 8.98
CA ILE A 312 -4.82 -16.92 8.04
C ILE A 312 -6.26 -16.43 8.28
N LEU A 313 -7.16 -17.31 8.70
CA LEU A 313 -8.58 -17.01 8.87
C LEU A 313 -9.00 -16.75 10.33
N LYS A 314 -8.05 -16.82 11.28
CA LYS A 314 -8.37 -16.54 12.69
C LYS A 314 -8.52 -15.06 12.93
N LYS A 315 -9.61 -14.66 13.59
CA LYS A 315 -9.87 -13.27 13.99
C LYS A 315 -9.13 -12.98 15.31
N ASP A 316 -7.82 -12.91 15.26
CA ASP A 316 -6.93 -12.76 16.41
C ASP A 316 -6.01 -11.53 16.34
N PHE A 317 -6.23 -10.66 15.36
CA PHE A 317 -5.57 -9.37 15.22
C PHE A 317 -6.46 -8.25 15.73
N GLN A 318 -6.02 -7.58 16.77
CA GLN A 318 -6.69 -6.46 17.39
C GLN A 318 -6.19 -5.14 16.80
N PRO A 319 -7.05 -4.27 16.26
CA PRO A 319 -6.68 -2.92 15.91
C PRO A 319 -6.21 -2.12 17.14
N VAL A 320 -5.07 -1.44 17.02
CA VAL A 320 -4.43 -0.71 18.11
C VAL A 320 -3.89 0.64 17.66
N LYS A 321 -3.74 1.53 18.64
CA LYS A 321 -2.95 2.76 18.58
C LYS A 321 -1.65 2.52 19.35
N ILE A 322 -0.53 2.80 18.71
CA ILE A 322 0.82 2.61 19.25
C ILE A 322 1.49 3.98 19.35
N ASP A 323 1.99 4.35 20.50
CA ASP A 323 2.82 5.53 20.71
C ASP A 323 4.29 5.09 20.79
N ILE A 324 5.04 5.33 19.72
CA ILE A 324 6.44 4.92 19.60
C ILE A 324 7.38 5.79 20.45
N TRP A 325 6.97 7.01 20.82
CA TRP A 325 7.77 7.87 21.67
C TRP A 325 7.67 7.47 23.13
N ASN A 326 6.46 7.18 23.60
CA ASN A 326 6.18 6.77 24.99
C ASN A 326 6.19 5.25 25.17
N LYS A 327 6.35 4.48 24.09
CA LYS A 327 6.37 3.01 24.10
C LYS A 327 5.11 2.42 24.74
N THR A 328 3.94 2.90 24.32
CA THR A 328 2.64 2.41 24.82
C THR A 328 1.76 1.89 23.68
N ILE A 329 0.87 0.97 24.02
CA ILE A 329 -0.09 0.38 23.09
C ILE A 329 -1.48 0.48 23.72
N GLU A 330 -2.45 0.91 22.96
CA GLU A 330 -3.85 1.02 23.37
C GLU A 330 -4.76 0.31 22.35
N LYS A 331 -5.68 -0.51 22.86
CA LYS A 331 -6.73 -1.14 22.06
C LYS A 331 -7.66 -0.06 21.49
N LEU A 332 -7.99 -0.18 20.20
CA LEU A 332 -9.14 0.51 19.62
C LEU A 332 -10.40 -0.35 19.79
N ASP A 333 -11.55 0.28 20.00
CA ASP A 333 -12.83 -0.46 20.13
C ASP A 333 -13.41 -0.84 18.76
N LEU A 334 -12.54 -1.34 17.89
CA LEU A 334 -12.86 -1.97 16.61
C LEU A 334 -12.93 -3.48 16.77
N PRO A 335 -13.73 -4.20 15.94
CA PRO A 335 -13.75 -5.66 15.97
C PRO A 335 -12.39 -6.25 15.56
N MET A 336 -12.10 -7.45 16.04
CA MET A 336 -10.90 -8.18 15.63
C MET A 336 -11.00 -8.62 14.17
N THR A 337 -9.87 -8.61 13.48
CA THR A 337 -9.70 -9.08 12.09
C THR A 337 -8.79 -10.30 12.04
N ASP A 338 -8.71 -10.95 10.88
CA ASP A 338 -7.66 -11.94 10.60
C ASP A 338 -6.40 -11.28 10.03
N SER A 339 -5.37 -12.07 9.76
CA SER A 339 -4.10 -11.57 9.23
C SER A 339 -4.26 -10.89 7.87
N ASN A 340 -5.16 -11.38 7.00
CA ASN A 340 -5.39 -10.79 5.67
C ASN A 340 -6.04 -9.40 5.76
N GLY A 341 -6.89 -9.17 6.76
CA GLY A 341 -7.50 -7.88 7.05
C GLY A 341 -6.62 -6.91 7.83
N SER A 342 -5.30 -7.11 7.84
CA SER A 342 -4.36 -6.25 8.59
C SER A 342 -3.50 -5.36 7.69
N PHE A 343 -3.75 -5.33 6.38
CA PHE A 343 -2.87 -4.67 5.41
C PHE A 343 -3.32 -3.28 4.94
N ALA A 344 -4.59 -3.03 4.81
CA ALA A 344 -5.11 -1.76 4.29
C ALA A 344 -5.39 -0.79 5.44
N ILE A 345 -4.48 0.12 5.73
CA ILE A 345 -4.65 1.18 6.73
C ILE A 345 -4.25 2.51 6.08
N THR A 346 -5.12 3.52 6.20
CA THR A 346 -4.83 4.88 5.73
C THR A 346 -5.53 5.92 6.60
N ARG A 347 -5.17 7.20 6.42
CA ARG A 347 -5.88 8.33 7.01
C ARG A 347 -6.70 9.05 5.95
N TYR A 348 -7.91 9.45 6.32
CA TYR A 348 -8.74 10.35 5.54
C TYR A 348 -9.42 11.33 6.49
N LYS A 349 -9.09 12.61 6.38
CA LYS A 349 -9.56 13.66 7.30
C LYS A 349 -9.27 13.27 8.77
N ASP A 350 -10.30 13.23 9.59
CA ASP A 350 -10.22 12.85 11.01
C ASP A 350 -10.30 11.34 11.26
N PHE A 351 -10.38 10.53 10.22
CA PHE A 351 -10.53 9.08 10.35
C PHE A 351 -9.26 8.32 10.01
N ILE A 352 -8.97 7.30 10.80
CA ILE A 352 -8.14 6.19 10.38
C ILE A 352 -9.07 5.11 9.82
N VAL A 353 -8.80 4.69 8.60
CA VAL A 353 -9.59 3.71 7.86
C VAL A 353 -8.83 2.40 7.83
N PHE A 354 -9.46 1.33 8.30
CA PHE A 354 -8.92 -0.03 8.34
C PHE A 354 -9.70 -0.91 7.37
N GLY A 355 -9.02 -1.52 6.41
CA GLY A 355 -9.59 -2.60 5.60
C GLY A 355 -9.49 -3.91 6.37
N MET A 356 -10.62 -4.44 6.83
CA MET A 356 -10.66 -5.59 7.73
C MET A 356 -11.60 -6.69 7.27
N ILE A 357 -11.30 -7.91 7.74
CA ILE A 357 -12.14 -9.10 7.58
C ILE A 357 -12.57 -9.56 8.97
N CYS A 358 -13.74 -9.15 9.40
CA CYS A 358 -14.27 -9.39 10.73
C CYS A 358 -15.47 -10.34 10.70
N ASN A 359 -15.91 -10.81 11.88
CA ASN A 359 -17.17 -11.57 11.98
C ASN A 359 -18.39 -10.74 11.54
N ASN A 360 -18.31 -9.42 11.68
CA ASN A 360 -19.38 -8.47 11.35
C ASN A 360 -19.37 -8.01 9.89
N GLY A 361 -18.47 -8.53 9.05
CA GLY A 361 -18.37 -8.22 7.63
C GLY A 361 -16.95 -7.89 7.18
N THR A 362 -16.77 -7.90 5.86
CA THR A 362 -15.52 -7.52 5.19
C THR A 362 -15.67 -6.13 4.59
N GLY A 363 -14.68 -5.27 4.79
CA GLY A 363 -14.69 -3.92 4.24
C GLY A 363 -13.88 -2.92 5.05
N TYR A 364 -14.25 -1.66 4.95
CA TYR A 364 -13.54 -0.55 5.55
C TYR A 364 -14.24 -0.07 6.80
N TYR A 365 -13.52 -0.15 7.91
CA TYR A 365 -13.92 0.28 9.25
C TYR A 365 -13.23 1.59 9.60
N THR A 366 -13.81 2.39 10.46
CA THR A 366 -13.30 3.72 10.79
C THR A 366 -13.08 3.89 12.30
N TYR A 367 -11.99 4.57 12.61
CA TYR A 367 -11.72 5.15 13.92
C TYR A 367 -11.60 6.67 13.77
N ASN A 368 -12.45 7.42 14.48
CA ASN A 368 -12.39 8.88 14.50
C ASN A 368 -11.33 9.34 15.51
N THR A 369 -10.28 9.99 15.05
CA THR A 369 -9.14 10.41 15.89
C THR A 369 -9.48 11.54 16.84
N LYS A 370 -10.57 12.30 16.61
CA LYS A 370 -11.03 13.39 17.47
C LYS A 370 -11.98 12.92 18.57
N THR A 371 -12.94 12.06 18.21
CA THR A 371 -14.00 11.62 19.16
C THR A 371 -13.68 10.28 19.82
N GLY A 372 -12.79 9.47 19.22
CA GLY A 372 -12.50 8.10 19.65
C GLY A 372 -13.54 7.07 19.18
N GLU A 373 -14.55 7.49 18.44
CA GLU A 373 -15.60 6.60 17.94
C GLU A 373 -15.07 5.58 16.93
N CYS A 374 -15.54 4.35 17.06
CA CYS A 374 -15.20 3.21 16.21
C CYS A 374 -16.44 2.63 15.55
N SER A 375 -16.37 2.33 14.25
CA SER A 375 -17.45 1.61 13.59
C SER A 375 -17.44 0.12 13.96
N GLN A 376 -18.61 -0.45 14.28
CA GLN A 376 -18.75 -1.88 14.62
C GLN A 376 -19.05 -2.78 13.41
N LYS A 377 -19.35 -2.15 12.27
CA LYS A 377 -19.57 -2.78 10.97
C LYS A 377 -18.79 -2.00 9.92
N PRO A 378 -18.48 -2.60 8.76
CA PRO A 378 -17.84 -1.83 7.69
C PRO A 378 -18.76 -0.69 7.24
N ILE A 379 -18.22 0.52 7.16
CA ILE A 379 -18.92 1.67 6.56
C ILE A 379 -19.01 1.47 5.04
N VAL A 380 -17.94 0.95 4.45
CA VAL A 380 -17.92 0.55 3.04
C VAL A 380 -17.64 -0.94 3.00
N THR A 381 -18.59 -1.72 2.47
CA THR A 381 -18.40 -3.17 2.31
C THR A 381 -17.52 -3.45 1.11
N ALA A 382 -16.67 -4.48 1.21
CA ALA A 382 -15.75 -4.87 0.14
C ALA A 382 -16.02 -6.29 -0.35
N ILE A 383 -15.86 -6.50 -1.66
CA ILE A 383 -15.80 -7.82 -2.27
C ILE A 383 -14.33 -8.22 -2.34
N GLY A 384 -13.97 -9.27 -1.59
CA GLY A 384 -12.59 -9.74 -1.48
C GLY A 384 -11.85 -9.15 -0.29
N VAL A 385 -10.56 -9.44 -0.21
CA VAL A 385 -9.66 -9.03 0.87
C VAL A 385 -9.17 -7.60 0.64
N PRO A 386 -9.48 -6.61 1.51
CA PRO A 386 -8.89 -5.29 1.42
C PRO A 386 -7.39 -5.36 1.70
N SER A 387 -6.55 -5.18 0.68
CA SER A 387 -5.09 -5.38 0.77
C SER A 387 -4.29 -4.09 0.76
N SER A 388 -4.73 -3.09 0.04
CA SER A 388 -4.09 -1.78 0.01
C SER A 388 -5.13 -0.68 -0.14
N LEU A 389 -4.88 0.47 0.45
CA LEU A 389 -5.77 1.63 0.41
C LEU A 389 -4.97 2.91 0.44
N VAL A 390 -5.29 3.82 -0.46
CA VAL A 390 -4.79 5.20 -0.47
C VAL A 390 -5.98 6.14 -0.49
N ALA A 391 -5.96 7.15 0.37
CA ALA A 391 -6.93 8.22 0.40
C ALA A 391 -6.37 9.50 -0.24
N PHE A 392 -7.24 10.28 -0.86
CA PHE A 392 -6.94 11.56 -1.50
C PHE A 392 -7.89 12.62 -0.95
N GLU A 393 -7.36 13.73 -0.51
CA GLU A 393 -8.09 14.90 0.01
C GLU A 393 -8.17 16.03 -1.02
#